data_c8b4c4114a606dc2d11ca9c7e2abefd6
#
_entry.id   c8b4c4114a606dc2d11ca9c7e2abefd6
#
_cell.length_a   1.000
_cell.length_b   1.000
_cell.length_c   1.000
_cell.angle_alpha   90.00
_cell.angle_beta   90.00
_cell.angle_gamma   90.00
#
_symmetry.space_group_name_H-M   'P 1'
#
loop_
_entity.id
_entity.type
_entity.pdbx_description
1 polymer ?
#
loop_
_entity_poly.entity_id
_entity_poly.type
_entity_poly.pdbx_seq_one_letter_code
_entity_poly.pdbx_strand_id
1 'polypeptide(L)'
;MARPRSGERREEILQVLARMLQESPGEHITTAALAKSVGVSEAALYRHFPSKARMFESLIEFIEESVFTRINRILAEEPAVEGRLQQILVLVLGFADKNPGMARLLQGGVLTGETGRLRERIAQFYERIETQLRQVLREGALASGGGLDVNDAARLLLAVIEGRIA
;
A
#
# COMPACT_ATOMS: atom_id res chain seq x y z
N MET A 1 9.40 1.21 32.41
CA MET A 1 9.18 1.24 30.96
C MET A 1 8.33 2.44 30.59
N ALA A 2 8.83 3.33 29.71
CA ALA A 2 8.08 4.53 29.29
C ALA A 2 6.87 4.10 28.46
N ARG A 3 5.72 4.73 28.73
CA ARG A 3 4.48 4.49 27.97
C ARG A 3 4.69 5.02 26.55
N PRO A 4 4.50 4.21 25.47
CA PRO A 4 4.68 4.68 24.10
C PRO A 4 3.84 5.92 23.84
N ARG A 5 4.37 6.87 23.05
CA ARG A 5 3.61 8.03 22.62
C ARG A 5 2.43 7.59 21.75
N SER A 6 1.36 8.38 21.71
CA SER A 6 0.10 8.00 21.00
C SER A 6 0.34 7.61 19.54
N GLY A 7 1.27 8.28 18.83
CA GLY A 7 1.66 7.95 17.47
C GLY A 7 2.37 6.60 17.34
N GLU A 8 3.33 6.33 18.23
CA GLU A 8 4.09 5.06 18.25
C GLU A 8 3.16 3.86 18.48
N ARG A 9 2.17 4.02 19.37
CA ARG A 9 1.18 2.97 19.64
C ARG A 9 0.25 2.72 18.44
N ARG A 10 -0.13 3.78 17.73
CA ARG A 10 -0.94 3.66 16.52
C ARG A 10 -0.19 2.87 15.44
N GLU A 11 1.07 3.17 15.22
CA GLU A 11 1.92 2.46 14.28
C GLU A 11 2.13 0.99 14.67
N GLU A 12 2.39 0.71 15.95
CA GLU A 12 2.50 -0.64 16.48
C GLU A 12 1.24 -1.48 16.20
N ILE A 13 0.04 -0.91 16.39
CA ILE A 13 -1.22 -1.57 16.07
C ILE A 13 -1.29 -1.93 14.58
N LEU A 14 -0.91 -1.01 13.69
CA LEU A 14 -0.92 -1.25 12.24
C LEU A 14 0.10 -2.32 11.83
N GLN A 15 1.27 -2.36 12.43
CA GLN A 15 2.29 -3.40 12.19
C GLN A 15 1.80 -4.77 12.65
N VAL A 16 1.16 -4.86 13.81
CA VAL A 16 0.58 -6.11 14.30
C VAL A 16 -0.55 -6.57 13.39
N LEU A 17 -1.42 -5.65 12.93
CA LEU A 17 -2.49 -5.95 11.98
C LEU A 17 -1.92 -6.52 10.67
N ALA A 18 -0.88 -5.89 10.10
CA ALA A 18 -0.23 -6.36 8.88
C ALA A 18 0.38 -7.77 9.05
N ARG A 19 0.99 -8.05 10.20
CA ARG A 19 1.52 -9.37 10.52
C ARG A 19 0.41 -10.42 10.65
N MET A 20 -0.70 -10.11 11.30
CA MET A 20 -1.85 -11.03 11.40
C MET A 20 -2.45 -11.34 10.03
N LEU A 21 -2.51 -10.38 9.11
CA LEU A 21 -2.90 -10.59 7.72
C LEU A 21 -1.97 -11.55 6.98
N GLN A 22 -0.70 -11.56 7.33
CA GLN A 22 0.28 -12.48 6.76
C GLN A 22 0.17 -13.90 7.32
N GLU A 23 0.02 -14.03 8.64
CA GLU A 23 0.05 -15.30 9.36
C GLU A 23 -1.23 -16.12 9.20
N SER A 24 -2.39 -15.45 9.03
CA SER A 24 -3.70 -16.07 8.92
C SER A 24 -4.40 -15.75 7.61
N PRO A 25 -3.94 -16.34 6.48
CA PRO A 25 -4.57 -16.14 5.18
C PRO A 25 -5.99 -16.70 5.16
N GLY A 26 -6.96 -15.82 4.86
CA GLY A 26 -8.38 -16.21 4.75
C GLY A 26 -9.15 -16.19 6.07
N GLU A 27 -8.52 -15.98 7.21
CA GLU A 27 -9.20 -15.81 8.48
C GLU A 27 -9.66 -14.36 8.69
N HIS A 28 -10.82 -14.23 9.34
CA HIS A 28 -11.32 -12.93 9.76
C HIS A 28 -10.55 -12.44 10.98
N ILE A 29 -9.76 -11.38 10.81
CA ILE A 29 -9.13 -10.70 11.95
C ILE A 29 -10.23 -10.03 12.78
N THR A 30 -10.39 -10.49 14.02
CA THR A 30 -11.30 -9.86 14.99
C THR A 30 -10.57 -8.78 15.79
N THR A 31 -11.32 -7.77 16.26
CA THR A 31 -10.75 -6.72 17.13
C THR A 31 -10.24 -7.29 18.45
N ALA A 32 -10.89 -8.31 18.98
CA ALA A 32 -10.45 -9.02 20.19
C ALA A 32 -9.09 -9.72 19.98
N ALA A 33 -8.91 -10.43 18.85
CA ALA A 33 -7.64 -11.07 18.52
C ALA A 33 -6.52 -10.04 18.31
N LEU A 34 -6.81 -8.92 17.62
CA LEU A 34 -5.84 -7.84 17.41
C LEU A 34 -5.45 -7.18 18.74
N ALA A 35 -6.43 -6.85 19.59
CA ALA A 35 -6.19 -6.27 20.92
C ALA A 35 -5.29 -7.17 21.77
N LYS A 36 -5.57 -8.48 21.77
CA LYS A 36 -4.76 -9.50 22.46
C LYS A 36 -3.33 -9.54 21.90
N SER A 37 -3.17 -9.51 20.60
CA SER A 37 -1.84 -9.55 19.94
C SER A 37 -1.01 -8.30 20.19
N VAL A 38 -1.65 -7.13 20.31
CA VAL A 38 -1.01 -5.85 20.68
C VAL A 38 -0.74 -5.75 22.19
N GLY A 39 -1.43 -6.56 23.01
CA GLY A 39 -1.33 -6.49 24.48
C GLY A 39 -2.11 -5.33 25.09
N VAL A 40 -3.26 -4.97 24.52
CA VAL A 40 -4.16 -3.91 24.99
C VAL A 40 -5.60 -4.41 25.13
N SER A 41 -6.48 -3.66 25.80
CA SER A 41 -7.91 -3.92 25.78
C SER A 41 -8.54 -3.47 24.45
N GLU A 42 -9.66 -4.06 24.05
CA GLU A 42 -10.42 -3.60 22.88
C GLU A 42 -10.84 -2.12 23.02
N ALA A 43 -11.20 -1.68 24.23
CA ALA A 43 -11.52 -0.28 24.48
C ALA A 43 -10.31 0.64 24.24
N ALA A 44 -9.09 0.18 24.53
CA ALA A 44 -7.88 0.93 24.23
C ALA A 44 -7.61 0.96 22.73
N LEU A 45 -7.88 -0.14 22.00
CA LEU A 45 -7.76 -0.21 20.56
C LEU A 45 -8.72 0.79 19.89
N TYR A 46 -9.99 0.83 20.31
CA TYR A 46 -10.99 1.75 19.78
C TYR A 46 -10.73 3.23 20.05
N ARG A 47 -9.92 3.56 21.07
CA ARG A 47 -9.42 4.94 21.28
C ARG A 47 -8.47 5.41 20.18
N HIS A 48 -7.72 4.47 19.56
CA HIS A 48 -6.82 4.78 18.46
C HIS A 48 -7.51 4.70 17.10
N PHE A 49 -8.47 3.77 16.94
CA PHE A 49 -9.18 3.52 15.70
C PHE A 49 -10.68 3.29 16.02
N PRO A 50 -11.57 4.24 15.68
CA PRO A 50 -12.98 4.18 16.06
C PRO A 50 -13.76 3.00 15.47
N SER A 51 -13.24 2.33 14.42
CA SER A 51 -13.82 1.13 13.83
C SER A 51 -12.75 0.25 13.20
N LYS A 52 -13.11 -1.01 12.91
CA LYS A 52 -12.25 -1.95 12.16
C LYS A 52 -11.92 -1.41 10.75
N ALA A 53 -12.90 -0.81 10.07
CA ALA A 53 -12.70 -0.17 8.77
C ALA A 53 -11.63 0.92 8.85
N ARG A 54 -11.66 1.76 9.89
CA ARG A 54 -10.65 2.81 10.09
C ARG A 54 -9.24 2.26 10.35
N MET A 55 -9.13 1.07 10.92
CA MET A 55 -7.82 0.39 11.06
C MET A 55 -7.27 -0.01 9.70
N PHE A 56 -8.09 -0.63 8.84
CA PHE A 56 -7.69 -1.00 7.49
C PHE A 56 -7.42 0.22 6.60
N GLU A 57 -8.25 1.26 6.67
CA GLU A 57 -7.98 2.52 5.98
C GLU A 57 -6.61 3.10 6.38
N SER A 58 -6.32 3.13 7.69
CA SER A 58 -5.05 3.63 8.18
C SER A 58 -3.87 2.74 7.79
N LEU A 59 -4.07 1.44 7.63
CA LEU A 59 -3.04 0.55 7.09
C LEU A 59 -2.79 0.85 5.59
N ILE A 60 -3.82 1.12 4.80
CA ILE A 60 -3.68 1.55 3.40
C ILE A 60 -2.95 2.90 3.34
N GLU A 61 -3.31 3.87 4.18
CA GLU A 61 -2.61 5.16 4.29
C GLU A 61 -1.12 4.97 4.60
N PHE A 62 -0.79 4.07 5.52
CA PHE A 62 0.61 3.74 5.84
C PHE A 62 1.35 3.12 4.64
N ILE A 63 0.71 2.24 3.89
CA ILE A 63 1.26 1.68 2.65
C ILE A 63 1.51 2.79 1.62
N GLU A 64 0.52 3.66 1.40
CA GLU A 64 0.63 4.81 0.49
C GLU A 64 1.81 5.70 0.85
N GLU A 65 1.90 6.13 2.10
CA GLU A 65 2.98 6.99 2.57
C GLU A 65 4.34 6.32 2.37
N SER A 66 4.46 5.03 2.71
CA SER A 66 5.69 4.26 2.56
C SER A 66 6.13 4.12 1.10
N VAL A 67 5.20 3.90 0.18
CA VAL A 67 5.49 3.70 -1.25
C VAL A 67 5.74 5.03 -1.94
N PHE A 68 4.84 6.01 -1.78
CA PHE A 68 4.92 7.27 -2.52
C PHE A 68 6.04 8.19 -2.05
N THR A 69 6.42 8.17 -0.78
CA THR A 69 7.61 8.88 -0.30
C THR A 69 8.86 8.39 -1.04
N ARG A 70 8.99 7.09 -1.25
CA ARG A 70 10.12 6.51 -1.99
C ARG A 70 10.03 6.75 -3.49
N ILE A 71 8.84 6.70 -4.09
CA ILE A 71 8.64 7.06 -5.50
C ILE A 71 9.07 8.51 -5.73
N ASN A 72 8.63 9.45 -4.89
CA ASN A 72 9.01 10.86 -4.99
C ASN A 72 10.53 11.05 -4.89
N ARG A 73 11.20 10.27 -4.05
CA ARG A 73 12.65 10.28 -3.94
C ARG A 73 13.32 9.77 -5.23
N ILE A 74 12.85 8.68 -5.80
CA ILE A 74 13.33 8.15 -7.09
C ILE A 74 13.20 9.23 -8.17
N LEU A 75 12.04 9.89 -8.26
CA LEU A 75 11.78 10.94 -9.24
C LEU A 75 12.70 12.16 -9.08
N ALA A 76 13.13 12.45 -7.86
CA ALA A 76 14.03 13.56 -7.56
C ALA A 76 15.51 13.22 -7.81
N GLU A 77 15.92 11.99 -7.57
CA GLU A 77 17.34 11.57 -7.60
C GLU A 77 17.76 10.92 -8.91
N GLU A 78 16.84 10.25 -9.63
CA GLU A 78 17.15 9.53 -10.88
C GLU A 78 16.78 10.37 -12.11
N PRO A 79 17.77 10.78 -12.92
CA PRO A 79 17.50 11.60 -14.11
C PRO A 79 16.98 10.81 -15.31
N ALA A 80 17.34 9.52 -15.45
CA ALA A 80 16.98 8.70 -16.59
C ALA A 80 15.58 8.13 -16.47
N VAL A 81 14.77 8.23 -17.52
CA VAL A 81 13.38 7.73 -17.57
C VAL A 81 13.33 6.23 -17.32
N GLU A 82 14.19 5.46 -17.98
CA GLU A 82 14.29 4.01 -17.80
C GLU A 82 14.69 3.64 -16.37
N GLY A 83 15.62 4.40 -15.79
CA GLY A 83 16.03 4.23 -14.40
C GLY A 83 14.89 4.47 -13.42
N ARG A 84 14.09 5.53 -13.62
CA ARG A 84 12.89 5.83 -12.83
C ARG A 84 11.88 4.70 -12.90
N LEU A 85 11.54 4.24 -14.11
CA LEU A 85 10.59 3.14 -14.31
C LEU A 85 11.06 1.86 -13.64
N GLN A 86 12.32 1.48 -13.86
CA GLN A 86 12.91 0.29 -13.24
C GLN A 86 12.88 0.38 -11.71
N GLN A 87 13.30 1.50 -11.13
CA GLN A 87 13.34 1.67 -9.68
C GLN A 87 11.94 1.68 -9.06
N ILE A 88 10.95 2.28 -9.72
CA ILE A 88 9.55 2.27 -9.26
C ILE A 88 8.99 0.84 -9.28
N LEU A 89 9.21 0.08 -10.35
CA LEU A 89 8.77 -1.32 -10.44
C LEU A 89 9.43 -2.18 -9.35
N VAL A 90 10.75 -2.09 -9.20
CA VAL A 90 11.50 -2.82 -8.17
C VAL A 90 11.02 -2.43 -6.76
N LEU A 91 10.73 -1.15 -6.53
CA LEU A 91 10.20 -0.67 -5.25
C LEU A 91 8.84 -1.30 -4.93
N VAL A 92 7.87 -1.21 -5.85
CA VAL A 92 6.49 -1.65 -5.61
C VAL A 92 6.42 -3.17 -5.48
N LEU A 93 7.07 -3.91 -6.38
CA LEU A 93 7.13 -5.37 -6.33
C LEU A 93 7.90 -5.87 -5.10
N GLY A 94 9.04 -5.26 -4.80
CA GLY A 94 9.84 -5.61 -3.62
C GLY A 94 9.15 -5.24 -2.31
N PHE A 95 8.30 -4.20 -2.29
CA PHE A 95 7.46 -3.88 -1.14
C PHE A 95 6.42 -4.99 -0.90
N ALA A 96 5.76 -5.46 -1.95
CA ALA A 96 4.78 -6.55 -1.88
C ALA A 96 5.42 -7.86 -1.40
N ASP A 97 6.57 -8.24 -1.95
CA ASP A 97 7.30 -9.44 -1.56
C ASP A 97 7.74 -9.42 -0.08
N LYS A 98 8.13 -8.26 0.41
CA LYS A 98 8.57 -8.09 1.82
C LYS A 98 7.43 -7.92 2.81
N ASN A 99 6.24 -7.57 2.34
CA ASN A 99 5.07 -7.27 3.16
C ASN A 99 3.82 -8.02 2.66
N PRO A 100 3.83 -9.37 2.65
CA PRO A 100 2.74 -10.16 2.05
C PRO A 100 1.38 -9.92 2.73
N GLY A 101 1.35 -9.57 4.01
CA GLY A 101 0.11 -9.18 4.70
C GLY A 101 -0.49 -7.88 4.13
N MET A 102 0.35 -6.89 3.84
CA MET A 102 -0.07 -5.64 3.20
C MET A 102 -0.47 -5.85 1.73
N ALA A 103 0.29 -6.68 1.00
CA ALA A 103 -0.04 -7.06 -0.37
C ALA A 103 -1.44 -7.71 -0.44
N ARG A 104 -1.75 -8.61 0.49
CA ARG A 104 -3.07 -9.25 0.58
C ARG A 104 -4.20 -8.25 0.84
N LEU A 105 -3.98 -7.21 1.65
CA LEU A 105 -4.94 -6.13 1.82
C LEU A 105 -5.21 -5.42 0.50
N LEU A 106 -4.17 -5.12 -0.28
CA LEU A 106 -4.29 -4.46 -1.59
C LEU A 106 -5.00 -5.34 -2.64
N GLN A 107 -5.03 -6.66 -2.48
CA GLN A 107 -5.84 -7.56 -3.31
C GLN A 107 -7.33 -7.52 -2.99
N GLY A 108 -7.73 -6.86 -1.91
CA GLY A 108 -9.14 -6.79 -1.47
C GLY A 108 -9.69 -8.06 -0.84
N GLY A 109 -8.92 -9.13 -0.72
CA GLY A 109 -9.35 -10.44 -0.20
C GLY A 109 -9.74 -10.47 1.28
N VAL A 110 -9.39 -9.43 2.03
CA VAL A 110 -9.60 -9.35 3.49
C VAL A 110 -10.86 -8.55 3.88
N LEU A 111 -11.54 -7.98 2.88
CA LEU A 111 -12.55 -6.93 3.08
C LEU A 111 -13.98 -7.48 3.18
N THR A 112 -14.22 -8.51 3.96
CA THR A 112 -15.58 -9.02 4.17
C THR A 112 -16.36 -8.10 5.13
N GLY A 113 -17.43 -7.49 4.61
CA GLY A 113 -18.44 -6.75 5.38
C GLY A 113 -18.46 -5.23 5.25
N GLU A 114 -17.34 -4.55 4.99
CA GLU A 114 -17.29 -3.06 4.84
C GLU A 114 -16.63 -2.66 3.51
N THR A 115 -17.06 -3.25 2.44
CA THR A 115 -16.26 -3.46 1.23
C THR A 115 -16.17 -2.25 0.29
N GLY A 116 -17.16 -1.38 0.19
CA GLY A 116 -17.20 -0.33 -0.83
C GLY A 116 -16.07 0.70 -0.68
N ARG A 117 -15.99 1.32 0.48
CA ARG A 117 -15.03 2.40 0.78
C ARG A 117 -13.57 1.93 0.77
N LEU A 118 -13.31 0.73 1.31
CA LEU A 118 -11.95 0.19 1.32
C LEU A 118 -11.49 -0.22 -0.08
N ARG A 119 -12.39 -0.79 -0.90
CA ARG A 119 -12.10 -1.08 -2.32
C ARG A 119 -11.81 0.18 -3.12
N GLU A 120 -12.61 1.22 -2.91
CA GLU A 120 -12.36 2.53 -3.53
C GLU A 120 -10.99 3.10 -3.13
N ARG A 121 -10.62 2.97 -1.87
CA ARG A 121 -9.31 3.40 -1.38
C ARG A 121 -8.16 2.63 -2.02
N ILE A 122 -8.31 1.32 -2.19
CA ILE A 122 -7.33 0.48 -2.89
C ILE A 122 -7.24 0.87 -4.37
N ALA A 123 -8.39 1.11 -5.04
CA ALA A 123 -8.40 1.57 -6.43
C ALA A 123 -7.65 2.90 -6.57
N GLN A 124 -7.86 3.86 -5.68
CA GLN A 124 -7.13 5.14 -5.66
C GLN A 124 -5.61 4.95 -5.49
N PHE A 125 -5.17 3.98 -4.69
CA PHE A 125 -3.75 3.64 -4.56
C PHE A 125 -3.15 3.21 -5.91
N TYR A 126 -3.82 2.31 -6.65
CA TYR A 126 -3.36 1.85 -7.95
C TYR A 126 -3.43 2.95 -9.02
N GLU A 127 -4.48 3.77 -9.03
CA GLU A 127 -4.59 4.94 -9.91
C GLU A 127 -3.44 5.94 -9.71
N ARG A 128 -3.01 6.14 -8.48
CA ARG A 128 -1.85 6.99 -8.18
C ARG A 128 -0.56 6.41 -8.74
N ILE A 129 -0.36 5.09 -8.63
CA ILE A 129 0.80 4.41 -9.24
C ILE A 129 0.75 4.57 -10.76
N GLU A 130 -0.39 4.28 -11.40
CA GLU A 130 -0.55 4.45 -12.85
C GLU A 130 -0.23 5.88 -13.29
N THR A 131 -0.71 6.86 -12.53
CA THR A 131 -0.45 8.28 -12.81
C THR A 131 1.03 8.62 -12.77
N GLN A 132 1.78 8.10 -11.79
CA GLN A 132 3.23 8.30 -11.72
C GLN A 132 3.95 7.64 -12.91
N LEU A 133 3.60 6.40 -13.23
CA LEU A 133 4.16 5.69 -14.40
C LEU A 133 3.87 6.44 -15.69
N ARG A 134 2.65 6.91 -15.88
CA ARG A 134 2.22 7.70 -17.04
C ARG A 134 3.01 9.00 -17.18
N GLN A 135 3.25 9.70 -16.06
CA GLN A 135 4.05 10.92 -16.08
C GLN A 135 5.49 10.66 -16.51
N VAL A 136 6.15 9.64 -15.95
CA VAL A 136 7.51 9.26 -16.31
C VAL A 136 7.61 8.86 -17.80
N LEU A 137 6.64 8.07 -18.29
CA LEU A 137 6.59 7.67 -19.69
C LEU A 137 6.37 8.85 -20.64
N ARG A 138 5.57 9.85 -20.27
CA ARG A 138 5.39 11.08 -21.07
C ARG A 138 6.70 11.85 -21.21
N GLU A 139 7.47 11.99 -20.14
CA GLU A 139 8.77 12.66 -20.17
C GLU A 139 9.71 11.94 -21.16
N GLY A 140 9.72 10.60 -21.15
CA GLY A 140 10.51 9.79 -22.09
C GLY A 140 10.02 9.90 -23.54
N ALA A 141 8.73 9.87 -23.79
CA ALA A 141 8.14 10.01 -25.11
C ALA A 141 8.44 11.36 -25.74
N LEU A 142 8.41 12.44 -24.96
CA LEU A 142 8.79 13.78 -25.43
C LEU A 142 10.27 13.84 -25.82
N ALA A 143 11.15 13.16 -25.08
CA ALA A 143 12.57 13.12 -25.36
C ALA A 143 12.95 12.27 -26.58
N SER A 144 12.20 11.20 -26.85
CA SER A 144 12.49 10.22 -27.93
C SER A 144 11.74 10.44 -29.24
N GLY A 145 10.89 11.45 -29.34
CA GLY A 145 10.18 11.78 -30.60
C GLY A 145 8.95 10.93 -30.92
N GLY A 146 8.42 10.19 -29.94
CA GLY A 146 7.12 9.52 -30.02
C GLY A 146 7.15 8.10 -30.59
N GLY A 147 6.02 7.41 -30.51
CA GLY A 147 5.79 6.05 -31.01
C GLY A 147 5.09 5.12 -30.02
N LEU A 148 5.24 5.36 -28.72
CA LEU A 148 4.57 4.58 -27.68
C LEU A 148 3.28 5.28 -27.23
N ASP A 149 2.15 4.56 -27.20
CA ASP A 149 0.99 5.05 -26.45
C ASP A 149 1.29 5.00 -24.95
N VAL A 150 1.49 6.17 -24.38
CA VAL A 150 1.86 6.33 -22.98
C VAL A 150 0.79 5.78 -22.03
N ASN A 151 -0.49 5.90 -22.41
CA ASN A 151 -1.59 5.41 -21.56
C ASN A 151 -1.63 3.88 -21.57
N ASP A 152 -1.48 3.27 -22.73
CA ASP A 152 -1.45 1.81 -22.84
C ASP A 152 -0.22 1.22 -22.16
N ALA A 153 0.93 1.85 -22.31
CA ALA A 153 2.14 1.44 -21.61
C ALA A 153 2.01 1.54 -20.08
N ALA A 154 1.43 2.63 -19.56
CA ALA A 154 1.21 2.79 -18.12
C ALA A 154 0.24 1.73 -17.58
N ARG A 155 -0.84 1.44 -18.31
CA ARG A 155 -1.81 0.39 -17.95
C ARG A 155 -1.18 -1.00 -17.97
N LEU A 156 -0.34 -1.30 -18.96
CA LEU A 156 0.37 -2.57 -19.02
C LEU A 156 1.30 -2.76 -17.82
N LEU A 157 2.07 -1.73 -17.46
CA LEU A 157 2.93 -1.77 -16.28
C LEU A 157 2.12 -1.94 -15.00
N LEU A 158 0.99 -1.26 -14.88
CA LEU A 158 0.10 -1.43 -13.73
C LEU A 158 -0.46 -2.87 -13.67
N ALA A 159 -0.91 -3.42 -14.79
CA ALA A 159 -1.41 -4.80 -14.85
C ALA A 159 -0.34 -5.83 -14.44
N VAL A 160 0.93 -5.59 -14.78
CA VAL A 160 2.06 -6.43 -14.32
C VAL A 160 2.23 -6.32 -12.81
N ILE A 161 2.12 -5.12 -12.24
CA ILE A 161 2.19 -4.89 -10.79
C ILE A 161 1.05 -5.62 -10.08
N GLU A 162 -0.19 -5.41 -10.53
CA GLU A 162 -1.38 -6.04 -9.94
C GLU A 162 -1.31 -7.57 -10.02
N GLY A 163 -0.96 -8.11 -11.19
CA GLY A 163 -0.84 -9.55 -11.42
C GLY A 163 0.28 -10.20 -10.60
N ARG A 164 1.33 -9.45 -10.24
CA ARG A 164 2.43 -9.97 -9.40
C ARG A 164 2.08 -9.89 -7.91
N ILE A 165 1.26 -8.90 -7.52
CA ILE A 165 0.77 -8.76 -6.14
C ILE A 165 -0.36 -9.78 -5.87
N ALA A 166 -1.14 -10.17 -6.88
CA ALA A 166 -2.19 -11.17 -6.78
C ALA A 166 -1.63 -12.59 -6.51
#